data_deb3817c8a5b69208df340240c5cf851
#
_entry.id   deb3817c8a5b69208df340240c5cf851
#
_cell.length_a   1.000
_cell.length_b   1.000
_cell.length_c   1.000
_cell.angle_alpha   90.00
_cell.angle_beta   90.00
_cell.angle_gamma   90.00
#
_symmetry.space_group_name_H-M   'P 1'
#
loop_
_entity.id
_entity.type
_entity.pdbx_description
1 polymer ?
#
loop_
_entity_poly.entity_id
_entity_poly.type
_entity_poly.pdbx_seq_one_letter_code
_entity_poly.pdbx_strand_id
1 'polypeptide(L)'
;MITIRRALVDDVLFIAEGIYRAFLLDKEEDEQLHTQWIEILQDVCAQPDTHYSYTNTFIAEVNGSIAGMMIAVDGEHYREQRDRMYPQLKSLFDVAFGVGWDDMED
;
A
#
# COMPACT_ATOMS: atom_id res chain seq x y z
N MET A 1 -18.28 -3.96 19.15
CA MET A 1 -18.94 -3.47 17.93
C MET A 1 -17.92 -3.29 16.82
N ILE A 2 -18.25 -3.72 15.63
CA ILE A 2 -17.40 -3.55 14.44
C ILE A 2 -17.94 -2.37 13.64
N THR A 3 -17.07 -1.43 13.31
CA THR A 3 -17.41 -0.26 12.51
C THR A 3 -16.54 -0.22 11.26
N ILE A 4 -17.14 0.05 10.12
CA ILE A 4 -16.41 0.21 8.85
C ILE A 4 -16.46 1.69 8.48
N ARG A 5 -15.32 2.28 8.20
CA ARG A 5 -15.24 3.68 7.78
C ARG A 5 -14.24 3.84 6.64
N ARG A 6 -14.34 4.96 5.93
CA ARG A 6 -13.32 5.29 4.93
C ARG A 6 -12.03 5.68 5.64
N ALA A 7 -10.91 5.33 5.02
CA ALA A 7 -9.61 5.73 5.55
C ALA A 7 -9.41 7.24 5.39
N LEU A 8 -8.63 7.80 6.30
CA LEU A 8 -8.20 9.19 6.27
C LEU A 8 -6.70 9.22 5.99
N VAL A 9 -6.18 10.40 5.63
CA VAL A 9 -4.75 10.54 5.37
C VAL A 9 -3.93 10.14 6.59
N ASP A 10 -4.46 10.30 7.79
CA ASP A 10 -3.77 9.89 9.03
C ASP A 10 -3.61 8.37 9.15
N ASP A 11 -4.31 7.59 8.34
CA ASP A 11 -4.23 6.14 8.38
C ASP A 11 -3.14 5.57 7.45
N VAL A 12 -2.39 6.43 6.74
CA VAL A 12 -1.48 5.93 5.70
C VAL A 12 -0.36 5.05 6.23
N LEU A 13 0.10 5.27 7.46
CA LEU A 13 1.11 4.40 8.05
C LEU A 13 0.56 2.99 8.26
N PHE A 14 -0.65 2.88 8.78
CA PHE A 14 -1.29 1.59 8.97
C PHE A 14 -1.49 0.87 7.63
N ILE A 15 -1.94 1.62 6.60
CA ILE A 15 -2.14 1.06 5.26
C ILE A 15 -0.82 0.57 4.69
N ALA A 16 0.24 1.37 4.80
CA ALA A 16 1.56 1.02 4.29
C ALA A 16 2.10 -0.24 4.95
N GLU A 17 1.96 -0.36 6.25
CA GLU A 17 2.40 -1.55 6.98
C GLU A 17 1.60 -2.79 6.58
N GLY A 18 0.30 -2.63 6.36
CA GLY A 18 -0.55 -3.72 5.91
C GLY A 18 -0.15 -4.24 4.53
N ILE A 19 0.15 -3.32 3.60
CA ILE A 19 0.61 -3.68 2.26
C ILE A 19 1.98 -4.38 2.34
N TYR A 20 2.87 -3.86 3.17
CA TYR A 20 4.18 -4.46 3.37
C TYR A 20 4.07 -5.92 3.81
N ARG A 21 3.19 -6.20 4.76
CA ARG A 21 2.94 -7.57 5.23
C ARG A 21 2.28 -8.44 4.17
N ALA A 22 1.39 -7.85 3.37
CA ALA A 22 0.70 -8.59 2.30
C ALA A 22 1.67 -9.09 1.24
N PHE A 23 2.79 -8.41 1.03
CA PHE A 23 3.86 -8.87 0.14
C PHE A 23 4.81 -9.85 0.83
N LEU A 24 4.54 -10.26 2.07
CA LEU A 24 5.39 -11.14 2.87
C LEU A 24 6.78 -10.56 3.13
N LEU A 25 6.88 -9.25 3.12
CA LEU A 25 8.14 -8.55 3.34
C LEU A 25 8.48 -8.44 4.84
N ASP A 26 7.54 -8.78 5.71
CA ASP A 26 7.75 -8.80 7.14
C ASP A 26 8.78 -9.85 7.58
N LYS A 27 9.19 -10.72 6.66
CA LYS A 27 10.25 -11.68 6.89
C LYS A 27 11.64 -11.11 6.61
N GLU A 28 11.69 -9.92 6.03
CA GLU A 28 12.95 -9.26 5.73
C GLU A 28 13.58 -8.74 7.02
N GLU A 29 14.85 -9.08 7.23
CA GLU A 29 15.57 -8.69 8.45
C GLU A 29 16.32 -7.38 8.30
N ASP A 30 16.39 -6.82 7.09
CA ASP A 30 17.07 -5.56 6.82
C ASP A 30 16.17 -4.39 7.22
N GLU A 31 16.50 -3.75 8.34
CA GLU A 31 15.73 -2.62 8.85
C GLU A 31 15.75 -1.41 7.92
N GLN A 32 16.86 -1.20 7.19
CA GLN A 32 16.94 -0.10 6.24
C GLN A 32 15.98 -0.31 5.08
N LEU A 33 15.92 -1.53 4.57
CA LEU A 33 15.01 -1.86 3.47
C LEU A 33 13.55 -1.73 3.93
N HIS A 34 13.26 -2.20 5.14
CA HIS A 34 11.93 -2.05 5.72
C HIS A 34 11.53 -0.56 5.79
N THR A 35 12.43 0.27 6.32
CA THR A 35 12.17 1.71 6.43
C THR A 35 11.92 2.33 5.06
N GLN A 36 12.72 1.98 4.05
CA GLN A 36 12.54 2.49 2.70
C GLN A 36 11.19 2.08 2.12
N TRP A 37 10.79 0.82 2.32
CA TRP A 37 9.50 0.34 1.87
C TRP A 37 8.35 1.14 2.50
N ILE A 38 8.41 1.31 3.82
CA ILE A 38 7.34 2.00 4.53
C ILE A 38 7.25 3.46 4.11
N GLU A 39 8.38 4.15 3.95
CA GLU A 39 8.38 5.55 3.51
C GLU A 39 7.76 5.72 2.14
N ILE A 40 8.15 4.88 1.18
CA ILE A 40 7.61 4.99 -0.18
C ILE A 40 6.15 4.58 -0.22
N LEU A 41 5.76 3.53 0.51
CA LEU A 41 4.37 3.12 0.58
C LEU A 41 3.50 4.19 1.24
N GLN A 42 4.01 4.88 2.26
CA GLN A 42 3.27 5.99 2.85
C GLN A 42 3.04 7.11 1.84
N ASP A 43 4.07 7.45 1.06
CA ASP A 43 3.93 8.47 0.03
C ASP A 43 2.89 8.08 -1.01
N VAL A 44 2.91 6.83 -1.44
CA VAL A 44 1.95 6.31 -2.41
C VAL A 44 0.53 6.31 -1.82
N CYS A 45 0.38 5.86 -0.58
CA CYS A 45 -0.92 5.81 0.08
C CYS A 45 -1.52 7.19 0.32
N ALA A 46 -0.67 8.21 0.47
CA ALA A 46 -1.13 9.57 0.68
C ALA A 46 -1.61 10.26 -0.59
N GLN A 47 -1.28 9.70 -1.76
CA GLN A 47 -1.69 10.26 -3.05
C GLN A 47 -3.10 9.80 -3.39
N PRO A 48 -3.99 10.67 -3.88
CA PRO A 48 -5.38 10.29 -4.14
C PRO A 48 -5.59 9.44 -5.38
N ASP A 49 -4.57 9.29 -6.23
CA ASP A 49 -4.72 8.69 -7.55
C ASP A 49 -3.92 7.39 -7.73
N THR A 50 -3.59 6.69 -6.66
CA THR A 50 -2.87 5.41 -6.73
C THR A 50 -3.79 4.28 -6.27
N HIS A 51 -3.44 3.03 -6.64
CA HIS A 51 -4.18 1.85 -6.18
C HIS A 51 -4.23 1.77 -4.66
N TYR A 52 -3.10 2.08 -4.00
CA TYR A 52 -2.97 1.95 -2.56
C TYR A 52 -3.40 3.21 -1.81
N SER A 53 -3.99 4.17 -2.51
CA SER A 53 -4.44 5.42 -1.91
C SER A 53 -5.38 5.18 -0.73
N TYR A 54 -5.26 6.02 0.29
CA TYR A 54 -6.22 6.02 1.39
C TYR A 54 -7.64 6.27 0.87
N THR A 55 -7.79 6.95 -0.28
CA THR A 55 -9.11 7.21 -0.87
C THR A 55 -9.78 5.95 -1.40
N ASN A 56 -9.02 4.88 -1.60
CA ASN A 56 -9.54 3.57 -2.02
C ASN A 56 -9.66 2.59 -0.86
N THR A 57 -9.42 3.03 0.36
CA THR A 57 -9.27 2.14 1.51
C THR A 57 -10.40 2.33 2.52
N PHE A 58 -10.87 1.21 3.05
CA PHE A 58 -11.82 1.18 4.16
C PHE A 58 -11.12 0.58 5.37
N ILE A 59 -11.40 1.14 6.54
CA ILE A 59 -10.82 0.72 7.80
C ILE A 59 -11.89 0.05 8.65
N ALA A 60 -11.58 -1.12 9.19
CA ALA A 60 -12.44 -1.79 10.16
C ALA A 60 -11.93 -1.52 11.57
N GLU A 61 -12.81 -1.06 12.44
CA GLU A 61 -12.48 -0.81 13.84
C GLU A 61 -13.32 -1.72 14.72
N VAL A 62 -12.69 -2.22 15.79
CA VAL A 62 -13.38 -2.99 16.82
C VAL A 62 -13.23 -2.22 18.11
N ASN A 63 -14.35 -1.75 18.64
CA ASN A 63 -14.39 -0.95 19.88
C ASN A 63 -13.43 0.25 19.83
N GLY A 64 -13.35 0.90 18.67
CA GLY A 64 -12.53 2.09 18.49
C GLY A 64 -11.08 1.84 18.12
N SER A 65 -10.65 0.59 18.03
CA SER A 65 -9.28 0.24 17.65
C SER A 65 -9.27 -0.34 16.24
N ILE A 66 -8.28 0.05 15.43
CA ILE A 66 -8.16 -0.45 14.07
C ILE A 66 -7.85 -1.93 14.11
N ALA A 67 -8.66 -2.73 13.40
CA ALA A 67 -8.52 -4.17 13.34
C ALA A 67 -8.17 -4.69 11.95
N GLY A 68 -8.43 -3.91 10.90
CA GLY A 68 -8.14 -4.37 9.54
C GLY A 68 -8.45 -3.31 8.51
N MET A 69 -8.18 -3.65 7.25
CA MET A 69 -8.44 -2.75 6.14
C MET A 69 -8.79 -3.53 4.88
N MET A 70 -9.42 -2.84 3.94
CA MET A 70 -9.69 -3.35 2.60
C MET A 70 -9.43 -2.26 1.59
N ILE A 71 -8.72 -2.59 0.52
CA ILE A 71 -8.45 -1.67 -0.57
C ILE A 71 -9.32 -2.09 -1.75
N ALA A 72 -10.13 -1.15 -2.26
CA ALA A 72 -11.03 -1.41 -3.38
C ALA A 72 -10.80 -0.36 -4.47
N VAL A 73 -10.27 -0.79 -5.61
CA VAL A 73 -9.98 0.09 -6.73
C VAL A 73 -11.13 0.06 -7.72
N ASP A 74 -11.61 1.24 -8.11
CA ASP A 74 -12.62 1.38 -9.14
C ASP A 74 -12.06 0.88 -10.48
N GLY A 75 -12.76 -0.07 -11.11
CA GLY A 75 -12.33 -0.64 -12.38
C GLY A 75 -12.17 0.39 -13.50
N GLU A 76 -12.96 1.47 -13.47
CA GLU A 76 -12.88 2.53 -14.47
C GLU A 76 -11.54 3.27 -14.42
N HIS A 77 -10.98 3.45 -13.22
CA HIS A 77 -9.74 4.19 -13.03
C HIS A 77 -8.54 3.29 -12.75
N TYR A 78 -8.70 1.99 -12.88
CA TYR A 78 -7.69 1.01 -12.49
C TYR A 78 -6.34 1.27 -13.17
N ARG A 79 -6.35 1.43 -14.51
CA ARG A 79 -5.11 1.59 -15.27
C ARG A 79 -4.42 2.91 -14.98
N GLU A 80 -5.18 3.99 -14.88
CA GLU A 80 -4.62 5.30 -14.56
C GLU A 80 -3.90 5.27 -13.23
N GLN A 81 -4.54 4.73 -12.22
CA GLN A 81 -3.98 4.69 -10.88
C GLN A 81 -2.78 3.76 -10.81
N ARG A 82 -2.84 2.63 -11.53
CA ARG A 82 -1.72 1.72 -11.63
C ARG A 82 -0.50 2.40 -12.26
N ASP A 83 -0.71 3.09 -13.36
CA ASP A 83 0.37 3.72 -14.11
C ASP A 83 1.05 4.84 -13.32
N ARG A 84 0.31 5.49 -12.43
CA ARG A 84 0.89 6.50 -11.53
C ARG A 84 1.69 5.88 -10.41
N MET A 85 1.25 4.73 -9.94
CA MET A 85 1.87 4.08 -8.78
C MET A 85 3.13 3.29 -9.14
N TYR A 86 3.14 2.58 -10.24
CA TYR A 86 4.21 1.65 -10.60
C TYR A 86 5.59 2.27 -10.60
N PRO A 87 5.82 3.44 -11.24
CA PRO A 87 7.17 4.01 -11.25
C PRO A 87 7.71 4.29 -9.86
N GLN A 88 6.83 4.59 -8.91
CA GLN A 88 7.23 4.91 -7.55
C GLN A 88 7.68 3.68 -6.76
N LEU A 89 7.20 2.49 -7.15
CA LEU A 89 7.53 1.26 -6.46
C LEU A 89 8.62 0.46 -7.16
N LYS A 90 8.96 0.83 -8.38
CA LYS A 90 9.84 0.03 -9.23
C LYS A 90 11.18 -0.29 -8.60
N SER A 91 11.86 0.70 -8.05
CA SER A 91 13.18 0.50 -7.47
C SER A 91 13.15 -0.45 -6.29
N LEU A 92 12.09 -0.39 -5.49
CA LEU A 92 11.95 -1.29 -4.35
C LEU A 92 11.74 -2.73 -4.78
N PHE A 93 10.93 -2.94 -5.83
CA PHE A 93 10.69 -4.28 -6.36
C PHE A 93 11.97 -4.87 -6.95
N ASP A 94 12.76 -4.04 -7.65
CA ASP A 94 14.03 -4.49 -8.22
C ASP A 94 14.97 -4.99 -7.12
N VAL A 95 15.05 -4.26 -6.00
CA VAL A 95 15.92 -4.63 -4.89
C VAL A 95 15.38 -5.84 -4.14
N ALA A 96 14.08 -5.83 -3.83
CA ALA A 96 13.48 -6.85 -2.95
C ALA A 96 13.37 -8.22 -3.61
N PHE A 97 13.07 -8.25 -4.91
CA PHE A 97 12.76 -9.51 -5.60
C PHE A 97 13.80 -9.90 -6.66
N GLY A 98 14.78 -9.05 -6.93
CA GLY A 98 15.81 -9.34 -7.91
C GLY A 98 15.30 -9.37 -9.34
N VAL A 99 14.11 -8.83 -9.61
CA VAL A 99 13.54 -8.76 -10.95
C VAL A 99 13.07 -7.33 -11.21
N GLY A 100 13.13 -6.92 -12.47
CA GLY A 100 12.63 -5.60 -12.84
C GLY A 100 11.12 -5.57 -12.83
N TRP A 101 10.57 -4.40 -12.58
CA TRP A 101 9.12 -4.23 -12.56
C TRP A 101 8.49 -4.63 -13.89
N ASP A 102 9.18 -4.33 -15.00
CA ASP A 102 8.68 -4.64 -16.34
C ASP A 102 8.56 -6.16 -16.56
N ASP A 103 9.36 -6.95 -15.84
CA ASP A 103 9.29 -8.41 -15.90
C ASP A 103 8.08 -8.98 -15.19
N MET A 104 7.48 -8.19 -14.30
CA MET A 104 6.30 -8.58 -13.52
C MET A 104 5.00 -8.13 -14.16
N GLU A 105 5.07 -7.22 -15.12
CA GLU A 105 3.92 -6.66 -15.79
C GLU A 105 3.61 -7.45 -17.06
N ASP A 106 2.37 -7.86 -17.18
CA ASP A 106 1.90 -8.57 -18.37
C ASP A 106 1.46 -7.60 -19.46
#